data_bb49e0d9f6b765c6e8c40ada33575dcf
#
_entry.id   bb49e0d9f6b765c6e8c40ada33575dcf
#
_cell.length_a   1.000
_cell.length_b   1.000
_cell.length_c   1.000
_cell.angle_alpha   90.00
_cell.angle_beta   90.00
_cell.angle_gamma   90.00
#
_symmetry.space_group_name_H-M   'P 1'
#
loop_
_entity.id
_entity.type
_entity.pdbx_description
1 polymer ?
#
loop_
_entity_poly.entity_id
_entity_poly.type
_entity_poly.pdbx_seq_one_letter_code
_entity_poly.pdbx_strand_id
1 'polypeptide(L)'
;VSTSATPETFPSPHLPRRLALPDFPWDSLRPYRERAAEHPDGVVDLAVGTPVDPTPEIARNALSAAANAPGYPTTVGAPVVRAAIIEWMERRRGVGGLSDDEVIPTIGSKESVALLPLHLGVGPGDLVLHPRAAYPTYDVGARLVGATPVPVDTDADPATWDVADDARVAIVWLNSPGNPDGHVLDTEQLARVVAWARGRGAIVISDEC
;
A
#
# COMPACT_ATOMS: atom_id res chain seq x y z
N VAL A 1 32.76 54.25 -18.31
CA VAL A 1 33.29 53.35 -17.28
C VAL A 1 32.25 52.22 -17.16
N SER A 2 32.52 51.09 -17.83
CA SER A 2 31.65 49.88 -17.77
C SER A 2 32.14 49.04 -16.59
N THR A 3 31.32 48.94 -15.54
CA THR A 3 31.56 48.02 -14.43
C THR A 3 31.00 46.66 -14.83
N SER A 4 31.89 45.74 -15.25
CA SER A 4 31.50 44.32 -15.41
C SER A 4 31.32 43.70 -14.03
N ALA A 5 30.07 43.49 -13.66
CA ALA A 5 29.77 42.68 -12.47
C ALA A 5 30.13 41.22 -12.77
N THR A 6 31.02 40.65 -11.95
CA THR A 6 31.33 39.22 -11.98
C THR A 6 30.05 38.45 -11.59
N PRO A 7 29.62 37.43 -12.35
CA PRO A 7 28.44 36.66 -11.95
C PRO A 7 28.71 35.95 -10.63
N GLU A 8 27.83 36.20 -9.63
CA GLU A 8 27.86 35.45 -8.38
C GLU A 8 27.60 33.96 -8.68
N THR A 9 28.58 33.13 -8.38
CA THR A 9 28.45 31.68 -8.44
C THR A 9 27.78 31.21 -7.15
N PHE A 10 26.49 30.87 -7.23
CA PHE A 10 25.83 30.20 -6.14
C PHE A 10 26.34 28.76 -6.02
N PRO A 11 26.57 28.23 -4.80
CA PRO A 11 26.91 26.83 -4.63
C PRO A 11 25.81 25.97 -5.17
N SER A 12 26.16 24.87 -5.86
CA SER A 12 25.17 23.89 -6.32
C SER A 12 24.34 23.38 -5.14
N PRO A 13 23.00 23.27 -5.29
CA PRO A 13 22.15 22.78 -4.22
C PRO A 13 22.60 21.36 -3.80
N HIS A 14 22.76 21.13 -2.51
CA HIS A 14 22.96 19.80 -1.97
C HIS A 14 21.66 19.01 -2.17
N LEU A 15 21.58 18.28 -3.27
CA LEU A 15 20.46 17.37 -3.49
C LEU A 15 20.47 16.28 -2.40
N PRO A 16 19.33 16.01 -1.75
CA PRO A 16 19.25 14.94 -0.78
C PRO A 16 19.64 13.61 -1.42
N ARG A 17 20.19 12.69 -0.61
CA ARG A 17 20.50 11.33 -1.09
C ARG A 17 19.26 10.74 -1.77
N ARG A 18 19.44 10.20 -2.97
CA ARG A 18 18.39 9.41 -3.61
C ARG A 18 18.10 8.21 -2.74
N LEU A 19 16.81 8.00 -2.44
CA LEU A 19 16.37 6.76 -1.83
C LEU A 19 16.65 5.60 -2.80
N ALA A 20 17.26 4.53 -2.28
CA ALA A 20 17.45 3.30 -3.04
C ALA A 20 16.14 2.52 -3.01
N LEU A 21 15.23 2.84 -3.93
CA LEU A 21 14.00 2.07 -4.14
C LEU A 21 14.26 0.94 -5.14
N PRO A 22 13.57 -0.20 -5.01
CA PRO A 22 13.63 -1.26 -6.02
C PRO A 22 13.06 -0.76 -7.34
N ASP A 23 13.53 -1.35 -8.45
CA ASP A 23 12.96 -1.09 -9.76
C ASP A 23 11.49 -1.47 -9.79
N PHE A 24 10.70 -0.71 -10.56
CA PHE A 24 9.28 -1.00 -10.70
C PHE A 24 9.11 -2.29 -11.51
N PRO A 25 8.48 -3.34 -10.95
CA PRO A 25 8.51 -4.68 -11.57
C PRO A 25 7.98 -4.72 -13.01
N TRP A 26 6.99 -3.88 -13.32
CA TRP A 26 6.38 -3.84 -14.66
C TRP A 26 7.30 -3.24 -15.73
N ASP A 27 8.29 -2.45 -15.36
CA ASP A 27 9.28 -1.91 -16.31
C ASP A 27 10.12 -3.02 -16.92
N SER A 28 10.35 -4.10 -16.18
CA SER A 28 11.05 -5.30 -16.68
C SER A 28 10.28 -6.04 -17.78
N LEU A 29 8.98 -5.84 -17.89
CA LEU A 29 8.14 -6.48 -18.90
C LEU A 29 8.16 -5.77 -20.26
N ARG A 30 8.69 -4.54 -20.32
CA ARG A 30 8.70 -3.75 -21.57
C ARG A 30 9.33 -4.48 -22.74
N PRO A 31 10.54 -5.09 -22.66
CA PRO A 31 11.14 -5.78 -23.79
C PRO A 31 10.29 -6.96 -24.28
N TYR A 32 9.62 -7.64 -23.36
CA TYR A 32 8.74 -8.76 -23.72
C TYR A 32 7.46 -8.30 -24.42
N ARG A 33 6.89 -7.16 -24.01
CA ARG A 33 5.74 -6.54 -24.67
C ARG A 33 6.09 -6.07 -26.07
N GLU A 34 7.25 -5.42 -26.24
CA GLU A 34 7.74 -4.97 -27.55
C GLU A 34 7.87 -6.16 -28.51
N ARG A 35 8.48 -7.26 -28.05
CA ARG A 35 8.60 -8.49 -28.86
C ARG A 35 7.26 -9.14 -29.15
N ALA A 36 6.35 -9.20 -28.18
CA ALA A 36 5.03 -9.77 -28.39
C ALA A 36 4.18 -8.95 -29.39
N ALA A 37 4.36 -7.62 -29.41
CA ALA A 37 3.67 -6.74 -30.34
C ALA A 37 4.07 -6.95 -31.82
N GLU A 38 5.19 -7.65 -32.11
CA GLU A 38 5.61 -8.03 -33.46
C GLU A 38 4.77 -9.19 -34.03
N HIS A 39 3.99 -9.87 -33.18
CA HIS A 39 3.16 -10.99 -33.65
C HIS A 39 1.99 -10.48 -34.51
N PRO A 40 1.73 -11.09 -35.69
CA PRO A 40 0.72 -10.61 -36.65
C PRO A 40 -0.71 -10.60 -36.07
N ASP A 41 -1.02 -11.48 -35.13
CA ASP A 41 -2.33 -11.55 -34.46
C ASP A 41 -2.45 -10.64 -33.23
N GLY A 42 -1.42 -9.82 -32.94
CA GLY A 42 -1.38 -8.91 -31.81
C GLY A 42 -1.01 -9.59 -30.48
N VAL A 43 -1.28 -8.90 -29.38
CA VAL A 43 -0.91 -9.32 -28.01
C VAL A 43 -2.17 -9.55 -27.18
N VAL A 44 -2.20 -10.69 -26.49
CA VAL A 44 -3.11 -10.92 -25.36
C VAL A 44 -2.33 -10.63 -24.08
N ASP A 45 -2.57 -9.46 -23.48
CA ASP A 45 -1.87 -9.04 -22.25
C ASP A 45 -2.56 -9.66 -21.01
N LEU A 46 -1.87 -10.59 -20.36
CA LEU A 46 -2.29 -11.25 -19.12
C LEU A 46 -1.42 -10.81 -17.93
N ALA A 47 -0.58 -9.79 -18.10
CA ALA A 47 0.39 -9.39 -17.06
C ALA A 47 -0.25 -8.65 -15.88
N VAL A 48 -1.34 -7.90 -16.12
CA VAL A 48 -2.04 -7.14 -15.08
C VAL A 48 -3.54 -7.37 -15.22
N GLY A 49 -4.15 -7.91 -14.16
CA GLY A 49 -5.61 -8.05 -14.09
C GLY A 49 -6.28 -6.67 -14.02
N THR A 50 -7.06 -6.33 -15.05
CA THR A 50 -7.81 -5.09 -15.09
C THR A 50 -9.29 -5.42 -15.31
N PRO A 51 -10.22 -4.85 -14.52
CA PRO A 51 -11.65 -5.02 -14.75
C PRO A 51 -12.03 -4.56 -16.15
N VAL A 52 -12.78 -5.39 -16.87
CA VAL A 52 -13.25 -5.09 -18.24
C VAL A 52 -14.75 -4.79 -18.29
N ASP A 53 -15.46 -5.07 -17.22
CA ASP A 53 -16.90 -4.78 -17.14
C ASP A 53 -17.14 -3.28 -17.01
N PRO A 54 -18.25 -2.77 -17.60
CA PRO A 54 -18.58 -1.38 -17.46
C PRO A 54 -18.93 -1.03 -16.00
N THR A 55 -18.54 0.16 -15.57
CA THR A 55 -18.92 0.66 -14.23
C THR A 55 -20.44 0.65 -14.09
N PRO A 56 -21.00 0.10 -13.00
CA PRO A 56 -22.44 0.07 -12.77
C PRO A 56 -23.09 1.46 -12.90
N GLU A 57 -24.27 1.52 -13.49
CA GLU A 57 -24.96 2.78 -13.76
C GLU A 57 -25.25 3.58 -12.48
N ILE A 58 -25.57 2.92 -11.38
CA ILE A 58 -25.77 3.56 -10.09
C ILE A 58 -24.54 4.34 -9.63
N ALA A 59 -23.34 3.80 -9.83
CA ALA A 59 -22.09 4.48 -9.48
C ALA A 59 -21.82 5.67 -10.40
N ARG A 60 -22.02 5.51 -11.72
CA ARG A 60 -21.86 6.59 -12.70
C ARG A 60 -22.82 7.75 -12.45
N ASN A 61 -24.07 7.45 -12.13
CA ASN A 61 -25.09 8.46 -11.83
C ASN A 61 -24.77 9.21 -10.53
N ALA A 62 -24.31 8.52 -9.49
CA ALA A 62 -23.89 9.14 -8.24
C ALA A 62 -22.69 10.08 -8.44
N LEU A 63 -21.68 9.66 -9.20
CA LEU A 63 -20.52 10.49 -9.52
C LEU A 63 -20.93 11.72 -10.33
N SER A 64 -21.80 11.56 -11.33
CA SER A 64 -22.29 12.68 -12.13
C SER A 64 -23.10 13.68 -11.30
N ALA A 65 -23.94 13.22 -10.39
CA ALA A 65 -24.70 14.07 -9.49
C ALA A 65 -23.81 14.84 -8.50
N ALA A 66 -22.69 14.25 -8.09
CA ALA A 66 -21.72 14.87 -7.19
C ALA A 66 -20.65 15.71 -7.89
N ALA A 67 -20.64 15.79 -9.22
CA ALA A 67 -19.56 16.46 -9.96
C ALA A 67 -19.44 17.97 -9.67
N ASN A 68 -20.54 18.62 -9.25
CA ASN A 68 -20.54 20.03 -8.86
C ASN A 68 -20.61 20.14 -7.31
N ALA A 69 -19.56 19.70 -6.63
CA ALA A 69 -19.43 19.84 -5.18
C ALA A 69 -18.45 20.97 -4.85
N PRO A 70 -18.94 22.17 -4.45
CA PRO A 70 -18.07 23.28 -4.09
C PRO A 70 -17.38 23.05 -2.74
N GLY A 71 -16.20 23.65 -2.57
CA GLY A 71 -15.41 23.60 -1.33
C GLY A 71 -14.33 22.53 -1.35
N TYR A 72 -13.56 22.52 -0.25
CA TYR A 72 -12.51 21.51 -0.05
C TYR A 72 -13.07 20.29 0.69
N PRO A 73 -12.62 19.08 0.36
CA PRO A 73 -12.97 17.90 1.12
C PRO A 73 -12.38 17.98 2.54
N THR A 74 -13.07 17.38 3.50
CA THR A 74 -12.54 17.24 4.87
C THR A 74 -11.44 16.18 4.89
N THR A 75 -10.42 16.38 5.73
CA THR A 75 -9.28 15.46 5.84
C THR A 75 -9.67 14.07 6.33
N VAL A 76 -10.71 13.98 7.15
CA VAL A 76 -11.23 12.72 7.71
C VAL A 76 -12.33 12.07 6.84
N GLY A 77 -12.64 12.68 5.69
CA GLY A 77 -13.74 12.26 4.84
C GLY A 77 -15.12 12.75 5.30
N ALA A 78 -16.06 12.78 4.36
CA ALA A 78 -17.43 13.23 4.67
C ALA A 78 -18.12 12.26 5.64
N PRO A 79 -18.89 12.76 6.62
CA PRO A 79 -19.60 11.91 7.59
C PRO A 79 -20.48 10.84 6.93
N VAL A 80 -21.17 11.18 5.84
CA VAL A 80 -22.02 10.24 5.10
C VAL A 80 -21.23 9.06 4.52
N VAL A 81 -19.99 9.29 4.09
CA VAL A 81 -19.12 8.23 3.56
C VAL A 81 -18.65 7.32 4.68
N ARG A 82 -18.22 7.89 5.81
CA ARG A 82 -17.79 7.11 6.99
C ARG A 82 -18.93 6.25 7.53
N ALA A 83 -20.12 6.82 7.68
CA ALA A 83 -21.30 6.10 8.10
C ALA A 83 -21.65 4.93 7.14
N ALA A 84 -21.55 5.16 5.83
CA ALA A 84 -21.78 4.11 4.85
C ALA A 84 -20.76 2.97 4.92
N ILE A 85 -19.47 3.29 5.22
CA ILE A 85 -18.43 2.29 5.43
C ILE A 85 -18.71 1.47 6.69
N ILE A 86 -19.06 2.11 7.81
CA ILE A 86 -19.41 1.43 9.08
C ILE A 86 -20.57 0.46 8.86
N GLU A 87 -21.66 0.93 8.25
CA GLU A 87 -22.81 0.09 7.92
C GLU A 87 -22.43 -1.09 7.00
N TRP A 88 -21.56 -0.86 6.02
CA TRP A 88 -21.07 -1.89 5.13
C TRP A 88 -20.25 -2.94 5.87
N MET A 89 -19.35 -2.53 6.77
CA MET A 89 -18.53 -3.43 7.59
C MET A 89 -19.39 -4.32 8.48
N GLU A 90 -20.40 -3.74 9.15
CA GLU A 90 -21.33 -4.52 9.96
C GLU A 90 -22.12 -5.52 9.11
N ARG A 91 -22.73 -5.06 8.02
CA ARG A 91 -23.63 -5.88 7.19
C ARG A 91 -22.88 -6.95 6.39
N ARG A 92 -21.67 -6.66 5.89
CA ARG A 92 -20.94 -7.54 4.95
C ARG A 92 -19.80 -8.31 5.60
N ARG A 93 -19.26 -7.82 6.69
CA ARG A 93 -18.11 -8.41 7.38
C ARG A 93 -18.43 -8.85 8.82
N GLY A 94 -19.59 -8.50 9.35
CA GLY A 94 -19.97 -8.81 10.73
C GLY A 94 -19.17 -8.02 11.76
N VAL A 95 -18.51 -6.94 11.35
CA VAL A 95 -17.74 -6.07 12.24
C VAL A 95 -18.65 -4.93 12.70
N GLY A 96 -19.26 -5.09 13.88
CA GLY A 96 -20.10 -4.08 14.51
C GLY A 96 -19.36 -3.25 15.54
N GLY A 97 -19.98 -2.13 15.92
CA GLY A 97 -19.49 -1.26 17.00
C GLY A 97 -18.35 -0.32 16.61
N LEU A 98 -18.04 -0.18 15.32
CA LEU A 98 -17.08 0.83 14.84
C LEU A 98 -17.62 2.24 15.07
N SER A 99 -16.77 3.13 15.58
CA SER A 99 -17.02 4.56 15.70
C SER A 99 -16.50 5.33 14.47
N ASP A 100 -16.96 6.55 14.33
CA ASP A 100 -16.49 7.47 13.28
C ASP A 100 -14.98 7.68 13.28
N ASP A 101 -14.33 7.62 14.45
CA ASP A 101 -12.90 7.84 14.60
C ASP A 101 -12.04 6.63 14.17
N GLU A 102 -12.68 5.49 13.94
CA GLU A 102 -12.02 4.25 13.50
C GLU A 102 -12.11 4.04 11.98
N VAL A 103 -12.72 4.98 11.26
CA VAL A 103 -12.90 4.89 9.82
C VAL A 103 -12.40 6.14 9.12
N ILE A 104 -11.50 5.96 8.16
CA ILE A 104 -11.00 7.02 7.31
C ILE A 104 -11.01 6.57 5.84
N PRO A 105 -11.74 7.27 4.94
CA PRO A 105 -11.65 7.02 3.51
C PRO A 105 -10.32 7.53 2.96
N THR A 106 -9.75 6.80 2.02
CA THR A 106 -8.48 7.14 1.38
C THR A 106 -8.63 7.29 -0.13
N ILE A 107 -7.70 8.00 -0.76
CA ILE A 107 -7.65 8.17 -2.22
C ILE A 107 -6.80 7.04 -2.81
N GLY A 108 -7.37 5.83 -2.81
CA GLY A 108 -6.71 4.62 -3.27
C GLY A 108 -5.88 3.90 -2.20
N SER A 109 -5.97 2.57 -2.18
CA SER A 109 -5.25 1.71 -1.23
C SER A 109 -3.74 1.78 -1.41
N LYS A 110 -3.25 1.92 -2.65
CA LYS A 110 -1.81 1.99 -2.94
C LYS A 110 -1.10 3.11 -2.18
N GLU A 111 -1.65 4.30 -2.18
CA GLU A 111 -1.07 5.44 -1.46
C GLU A 111 -1.16 5.24 0.05
N SER A 112 -2.28 4.71 0.54
CA SER A 112 -2.44 4.37 1.95
C SER A 112 -1.40 3.37 2.42
N VAL A 113 -1.19 2.29 1.67
CA VAL A 113 -0.18 1.28 1.98
C VAL A 113 1.22 1.89 2.01
N ALA A 114 1.55 2.75 1.02
CA ALA A 114 2.87 3.39 0.95
C ALA A 114 3.13 4.37 2.10
N LEU A 115 2.11 5.10 2.55
CA LEU A 115 2.26 6.18 3.54
C LEU A 115 1.94 5.73 4.97
N LEU A 116 1.30 4.60 5.17
CA LEU A 116 0.91 4.14 6.50
C LEU A 116 2.10 3.96 7.46
N PRO A 117 3.28 3.44 7.05
CA PRO A 117 4.46 3.44 7.91
C PRO A 117 4.85 4.84 8.41
N LEU A 118 4.75 5.86 7.55
CA LEU A 118 5.02 7.25 7.93
C LEU A 118 4.01 7.75 8.99
N HIS A 119 2.72 7.49 8.77
CA HIS A 119 1.66 7.90 9.69
C HIS A 119 1.76 7.22 11.06
N LEU A 120 2.30 6.02 11.11
CA LEU A 120 2.54 5.26 12.33
C LEU A 120 3.87 5.60 13.02
N GLY A 121 4.65 6.54 12.46
CA GLY A 121 5.93 6.96 13.03
C GLY A 121 7.05 5.91 12.90
N VAL A 122 6.92 4.99 11.96
CA VAL A 122 7.94 3.98 11.65
C VAL A 122 9.15 4.65 11.00
N GLY A 123 10.37 4.17 11.32
CA GLY A 123 11.59 4.79 10.83
C GLY A 123 12.81 3.89 10.88
N PRO A 124 14.02 4.49 10.79
CA PRO A 124 15.27 3.74 10.82
C PRO A 124 15.40 2.87 12.08
N GLY A 125 15.79 1.60 11.90
CA GLY A 125 15.90 0.62 12.95
C GLY A 125 14.63 -0.19 13.20
N ASP A 126 13.52 0.16 12.58
CA ASP A 126 12.30 -0.64 12.60
C ASP A 126 12.30 -1.67 11.48
N LEU A 127 11.66 -2.81 11.73
CA LEU A 127 11.34 -3.82 10.73
C LEU A 127 9.86 -3.71 10.32
N VAL A 128 9.62 -3.82 9.02
CA VAL A 128 8.29 -3.94 8.42
C VAL A 128 8.21 -5.28 7.72
N LEU A 129 7.48 -6.22 8.32
CA LEU A 129 7.29 -7.54 7.78
C LEU A 129 6.16 -7.53 6.74
N HIS A 130 6.33 -8.27 5.67
CA HIS A 130 5.32 -8.42 4.62
C HIS A 130 5.40 -9.80 3.97
N PRO A 131 4.33 -10.29 3.33
CA PRO A 131 4.37 -11.57 2.63
C PRO A 131 5.51 -11.61 1.61
N ARG A 132 6.15 -12.77 1.45
CA ARG A 132 7.26 -12.94 0.51
C ARG A 132 6.81 -12.75 -0.94
N ALA A 133 5.68 -13.33 -1.32
CA ALA A 133 4.98 -13.02 -2.55
C ALA A 133 3.98 -11.90 -2.24
N ALA A 134 4.26 -10.68 -2.66
CA ALA A 134 3.49 -9.54 -2.19
C ALA A 134 3.41 -8.40 -3.21
N TYR A 135 2.44 -7.56 -3.00
CA TYR A 135 2.34 -6.28 -3.68
C TYR A 135 3.57 -5.42 -3.34
N PRO A 136 4.33 -4.92 -4.33
CA PRO A 136 5.63 -4.27 -4.10
C PRO A 136 5.57 -3.04 -3.17
N THR A 137 4.41 -2.47 -2.99
CA THR A 137 4.24 -1.22 -2.23
C THR A 137 4.51 -1.41 -0.73
N TYR A 138 4.40 -2.62 -0.16
CA TYR A 138 4.77 -2.86 1.24
C TYR A 138 6.27 -2.64 1.47
N ASP A 139 7.12 -3.17 0.58
CA ASP A 139 8.57 -2.97 0.61
C ASP A 139 8.91 -1.48 0.40
N VAL A 140 8.30 -0.85 -0.61
CA VAL A 140 8.53 0.55 -0.94
C VAL A 140 8.15 1.46 0.24
N GLY A 141 7.00 1.25 0.86
CA GLY A 141 6.53 2.05 2.00
C GLY A 141 7.50 2.01 3.18
N ALA A 142 8.05 0.82 3.49
CA ALA A 142 9.08 0.67 4.52
C ALA A 142 10.35 1.47 4.19
N ARG A 143 10.84 1.37 2.95
CA ARG A 143 12.05 2.10 2.50
C ARG A 143 11.87 3.60 2.48
N LEU A 144 10.67 4.10 2.15
CA LEU A 144 10.38 5.54 2.15
C LEU A 144 10.62 6.19 3.50
N VAL A 145 10.37 5.46 4.59
CA VAL A 145 10.60 5.93 5.97
C VAL A 145 11.95 5.51 6.55
N GLY A 146 12.79 4.81 5.77
CA GLY A 146 14.10 4.33 6.21
C GLY A 146 14.06 3.08 7.08
N ALA A 147 12.91 2.42 7.20
CA ALA A 147 12.77 1.13 7.85
C ALA A 147 13.27 -0.01 6.95
N THR A 148 13.47 -1.17 7.54
CA THR A 148 13.93 -2.37 6.82
C THR A 148 12.74 -3.26 6.49
N PRO A 149 12.39 -3.46 5.20
CA PRO A 149 11.40 -4.43 4.80
C PRO A 149 11.94 -5.86 4.95
N VAL A 150 11.14 -6.75 5.51
CA VAL A 150 11.49 -8.16 5.73
C VAL A 150 10.41 -9.07 5.14
N PRO A 151 10.70 -9.79 4.05
CA PRO A 151 9.76 -10.73 3.47
C PRO A 151 9.68 -12.00 4.32
N VAL A 152 8.46 -12.36 4.75
CA VAL A 152 8.17 -13.56 5.55
C VAL A 152 7.20 -14.49 4.82
N ASP A 153 7.24 -15.76 5.18
CA ASP A 153 6.24 -16.73 4.75
C ASP A 153 5.05 -16.69 5.72
N THR A 154 3.95 -16.09 5.29
CA THR A 154 2.76 -15.92 6.11
C THR A 154 1.98 -17.22 6.35
N ASP A 155 2.28 -18.29 5.60
CA ASP A 155 1.71 -19.62 5.81
C ASP A 155 2.45 -20.41 6.89
N ALA A 156 3.72 -20.08 7.08
CA ALA A 156 4.54 -20.73 8.09
C ALA A 156 4.19 -20.24 9.51
N ASP A 157 4.57 -21.02 10.51
CA ASP A 157 4.49 -20.57 11.90
C ASP A 157 5.38 -19.32 12.09
N PRO A 158 4.84 -18.20 12.60
CA PRO A 158 5.61 -17.00 12.84
C PRO A 158 6.84 -17.18 13.74
N ALA A 159 6.84 -18.21 14.58
CA ALA A 159 8.00 -18.57 15.40
C ALA A 159 9.21 -19.05 14.56
N THR A 160 8.97 -19.42 13.28
CA THR A 160 10.02 -19.86 12.35
C THR A 160 10.55 -18.73 11.46
N TRP A 161 9.99 -17.54 11.55
CA TRP A 161 10.47 -16.40 10.79
C TRP A 161 11.87 -16.00 11.25
N ASP A 162 12.74 -15.71 10.30
CA ASP A 162 14.11 -15.26 10.58
C ASP A 162 14.11 -13.80 11.06
N VAL A 163 13.59 -13.58 12.26
CA VAL A 163 13.47 -12.28 12.93
C VAL A 163 14.04 -12.42 14.35
N ALA A 164 15.10 -11.68 14.65
CA ALA A 164 15.72 -11.70 15.96
C ALA A 164 14.73 -11.32 17.07
N ASP A 165 14.91 -11.91 18.26
CA ASP A 165 13.99 -11.70 19.38
C ASP A 165 13.97 -10.27 19.91
N ASP A 166 15.09 -9.56 19.80
CA ASP A 166 15.27 -8.17 20.18
C ASP A 166 14.98 -7.17 19.05
N ALA A 167 14.60 -7.67 17.85
CA ALA A 167 14.30 -6.82 16.72
C ALA A 167 13.02 -5.98 16.94
N ARG A 168 13.10 -4.70 16.59
CA ARG A 168 11.96 -3.78 16.63
C ARG A 168 11.05 -4.00 15.43
N VAL A 169 10.11 -4.93 15.55
CA VAL A 169 9.07 -5.13 14.53
C VAL A 169 7.98 -4.09 14.75
N ALA A 170 7.82 -3.17 13.81
CA ALA A 170 6.80 -2.13 13.89
C ALA A 170 5.49 -2.55 13.24
N ILE A 171 5.58 -3.16 12.05
CA ILE A 171 4.42 -3.55 11.24
C ILE A 171 4.57 -4.99 10.75
N VAL A 172 3.46 -5.71 10.74
CA VAL A 172 3.29 -6.98 10.03
C VAL A 172 2.13 -6.81 9.05
N TRP A 173 2.45 -6.77 7.77
CA TRP A 173 1.46 -6.76 6.70
C TRP A 173 0.93 -8.16 6.45
N LEU A 174 -0.38 -8.29 6.37
CA LEU A 174 -1.08 -9.45 5.83
C LEU A 174 -1.84 -9.03 4.57
N ASN A 175 -1.91 -9.92 3.59
CA ASN A 175 -2.70 -9.72 2.39
C ASN A 175 -3.46 -11.02 2.09
N SER A 176 -4.78 -11.00 2.33
CA SER A 176 -5.63 -12.18 2.15
C SER A 176 -7.03 -11.76 1.68
N PRO A 177 -7.42 -12.13 0.45
CA PRO A 177 -6.69 -12.94 -0.55
C PRO A 177 -5.38 -12.27 -1.01
N GLY A 178 -4.33 -13.06 -1.22
CA GLY A 178 -2.99 -12.60 -1.57
C GLY A 178 -2.88 -12.06 -2.99
N ASN A 179 -2.07 -11.03 -3.19
CA ASN A 179 -1.66 -10.56 -4.50
C ASN A 179 -0.13 -10.78 -4.63
N PRO A 180 0.35 -11.63 -5.57
CA PRO A 180 -0.33 -12.06 -6.81
C PRO A 180 -0.93 -13.47 -6.78
N ASP A 181 -0.80 -14.26 -5.73
CA ASP A 181 -1.03 -15.71 -5.74
C ASP A 181 -2.50 -16.12 -5.45
N GLY A 182 -3.33 -15.19 -4.95
CA GLY A 182 -4.72 -15.45 -4.59
C GLY A 182 -4.88 -16.32 -3.34
N HIS A 183 -3.78 -16.56 -2.59
CA HIS A 183 -3.83 -17.38 -1.38
C HIS A 183 -4.71 -16.76 -0.30
N VAL A 184 -5.48 -17.59 0.40
CA VAL A 184 -6.38 -17.16 1.47
C VAL A 184 -5.91 -17.77 2.78
N LEU A 185 -5.50 -16.92 3.71
CA LEU A 185 -5.14 -17.33 5.07
C LEU A 185 -6.38 -17.74 5.86
N ASP A 186 -6.32 -18.88 6.53
CA ASP A 186 -7.40 -19.29 7.40
C ASP A 186 -7.36 -18.55 8.76
N THR A 187 -8.44 -18.68 9.52
CA THR A 187 -8.58 -17.98 10.81
C THR A 187 -7.51 -18.39 11.81
N GLU A 188 -7.04 -19.63 11.78
CA GLU A 188 -6.00 -20.12 12.70
C GLU A 188 -4.65 -19.52 12.35
N GLN A 189 -4.31 -19.44 11.06
CA GLN A 189 -3.10 -18.76 10.56
C GLN A 189 -3.10 -17.28 10.96
N LEU A 190 -4.21 -16.59 10.70
CA LEU A 190 -4.37 -15.18 11.11
C LEU A 190 -4.21 -15.00 12.62
N ALA A 191 -4.84 -15.86 13.42
CA ALA A 191 -4.73 -15.80 14.88
C ALA A 191 -3.28 -15.99 15.37
N ARG A 192 -2.52 -16.91 14.77
CA ARG A 192 -1.09 -17.13 15.11
C ARG A 192 -0.26 -15.88 14.82
N VAL A 193 -0.43 -15.28 13.64
CA VAL A 193 0.29 -14.05 13.26
C VAL A 193 -0.06 -12.90 14.20
N VAL A 194 -1.34 -12.70 14.50
CA VAL A 194 -1.79 -11.65 15.42
C VAL A 194 -1.22 -11.86 16.83
N ALA A 195 -1.23 -13.10 17.34
CA ALA A 195 -0.68 -13.40 18.66
C ALA A 195 0.84 -13.13 18.71
N TRP A 196 1.58 -13.56 17.69
CA TRP A 196 3.02 -13.32 17.58
C TRP A 196 3.36 -11.82 17.52
N ALA A 197 2.65 -11.06 16.67
CA ALA A 197 2.85 -9.64 16.52
C ALA A 197 2.55 -8.87 17.82
N ARG A 198 1.46 -9.21 18.50
CA ARG A 198 1.10 -8.64 19.81
C ARG A 198 2.18 -8.91 20.87
N GLY A 199 2.75 -10.11 20.88
CA GLY A 199 3.86 -10.46 21.79
C GLY A 199 5.11 -9.58 21.59
N ARG A 200 5.25 -8.96 20.41
CA ARG A 200 6.35 -8.06 20.05
C ARG A 200 5.98 -6.57 20.04
N GLY A 201 4.73 -6.24 20.37
CA GLY A 201 4.24 -4.86 20.30
C GLY A 201 4.08 -4.33 18.87
N ALA A 202 4.05 -5.21 17.86
CA ALA A 202 3.90 -4.86 16.46
C ALA A 202 2.42 -4.65 16.09
N ILE A 203 2.18 -3.75 15.13
CA ILE A 203 0.86 -3.52 14.55
C ILE A 203 0.65 -4.48 13.39
N VAL A 204 -0.47 -5.20 13.38
CA VAL A 204 -0.89 -6.01 12.24
C VAL A 204 -1.80 -5.19 11.36
N ILE A 205 -1.52 -5.18 10.06
CA ILE A 205 -2.32 -4.48 9.06
C ILE A 205 -2.76 -5.51 8.01
N SER A 206 -4.07 -5.66 7.85
CA SER A 206 -4.68 -6.57 6.88
C SER A 206 -5.09 -5.78 5.64
N ASP A 207 -4.47 -6.09 4.51
CA ASP A 207 -4.88 -5.61 3.19
C ASP A 207 -5.79 -6.67 2.56
N GLU A 208 -7.06 -6.30 2.39
CA GLU A 208 -8.13 -7.17 1.87
C GLU A 208 -8.60 -6.71 0.47
N CYS A 209 -7.70 -6.06 -0.25
CA CYS A 209 -7.96 -5.53 -1.59
C CYS A 209 -8.09 -6.64 -2.67
#